data_6550f4fc816233dd78ecf3db03f4285e
#
_entry.id   6550f4fc816233dd78ecf3db03f4285e
#
_cell.length_a   1.000
_cell.length_b   1.000
_cell.length_c   1.000
_cell.angle_alpha   90.00
_cell.angle_beta   90.00
_cell.angle_gamma   90.00
#
_symmetry.space_group_name_H-M   'P 1'
#
loop_
_entity.id
_entity.type
_entity.pdbx_description
1 polymer ?
#
loop_
_entity_poly.entity_id
_entity_poly.type
_entity_poly.pdbx_seq_one_letter_code
_entity_poly.pdbx_strand_id
1 'polypeptide(L)'
;MVSEVEYGSGMSIDVSAVRNHFPSLSRTIDGQPFAFFDGPGGSQVPTVVADAMTHSLLHANANCGGAFATSIESDAAIDESRQAAADFTGSKADEIAFSANTTTLQYLLAHAVARTLEPGDEIITTELDHDSNVSQWLQVAADHNLVVRQARLHRTDGTLDLHHLESLLSPKTKIVAFTLASNHMGTVPPAAEIARHAHSVGALAWADGVHYAPHRLLDREAMGLDVLLTSPYKWFGPHLGIASIRHDLAASWPANRVRPADETPAGHRFETGTQSHEAMAGMTAAVDYLAGLGTGSTRRERLTSAYEAIRAHEDALALQFWEGVSGMDHLHFYGITDPEQFDDRVATFSFTVEGAHPTEVAQRLAQRGMAVWDGNFYALSASLALGLEEGGGAIRVGFLHYTTPEEVDRLIGALGELG
;
A
#
# COMPACT_ATOMS: atom_id res chain seq x y z
N MET A 1 -21.11 -24.76 23.14
CA MET A 1 -19.99 -25.51 22.52
C MET A 1 -19.68 -24.76 21.25
N VAL A 2 -18.71 -23.85 21.35
CA VAL A 2 -18.19 -23.10 20.20
C VAL A 2 -17.21 -24.05 19.53
N SER A 3 -17.42 -24.35 18.26
CA SER A 3 -16.51 -25.14 17.44
C SER A 3 -15.19 -24.40 17.33
N GLU A 4 -14.11 -24.99 17.85
CA GLU A 4 -12.75 -24.56 17.56
C GLU A 4 -12.55 -24.60 16.02
N VAL A 5 -12.37 -23.45 15.42
CA VAL A 5 -11.88 -23.34 14.04
C VAL A 5 -10.41 -23.73 14.10
N GLU A 6 -10.06 -24.92 13.67
CA GLU A 6 -8.67 -25.34 13.46
C GLU A 6 -8.08 -24.47 12.33
N TYR A 7 -7.34 -23.43 12.70
CA TYR A 7 -6.42 -22.78 11.78
C TYR A 7 -5.30 -23.78 11.45
N GLY A 8 -5.12 -24.06 10.15
CA GLY A 8 -4.09 -24.97 9.66
C GLY A 8 -2.73 -24.62 10.24
N SER A 9 -1.87 -25.62 10.42
CA SER A 9 -0.50 -25.56 10.96
C SER A 9 0.44 -24.78 10.04
N GLY A 10 0.20 -23.47 9.85
CA GLY A 10 1.06 -22.52 9.17
C GLY A 10 2.18 -22.06 10.10
N MET A 11 3.33 -21.67 9.54
CA MET A 11 4.42 -21.05 10.31
C MET A 11 3.90 -19.82 11.05
N SER A 12 4.04 -19.79 12.38
CA SER A 12 3.75 -18.61 13.18
C SER A 12 4.93 -17.65 13.12
N ILE A 13 4.68 -16.34 13.06
CA ILE A 13 5.73 -15.33 13.15
C ILE A 13 6.17 -15.18 14.61
N ASP A 14 7.49 -15.16 14.86
CA ASP A 14 8.03 -14.79 16.17
C ASP A 14 8.10 -13.26 16.29
N VAL A 15 7.04 -12.66 16.83
CA VAL A 15 6.91 -11.19 16.96
C VAL A 15 8.04 -10.61 17.82
N SER A 16 8.54 -11.34 18.84
CA SER A 16 9.65 -10.88 19.66
C SER A 16 10.94 -10.78 18.85
N ALA A 17 11.24 -11.79 18.03
CA ALA A 17 12.38 -11.76 17.13
C ALA A 17 12.22 -10.65 16.06
N VAL A 18 11.04 -10.49 15.48
CA VAL A 18 10.73 -9.40 14.53
C VAL A 18 11.03 -8.04 15.14
N ARG A 19 10.54 -7.76 16.34
CA ARG A 19 10.68 -6.45 17.02
C ARG A 19 12.13 -6.06 17.28
N ASN A 20 13.03 -7.02 17.44
CA ASN A 20 14.47 -6.75 17.62
C ASN A 20 15.12 -6.10 16.38
N HIS A 21 14.52 -6.19 15.21
CA HIS A 21 14.97 -5.49 14.00
C HIS A 21 14.60 -4.01 13.95
N PHE A 22 13.65 -3.55 14.79
CA PHE A 22 13.06 -2.21 14.76
C PHE A 22 13.41 -1.39 16.02
N PRO A 23 14.47 -0.58 16.02
CA PRO A 23 14.88 0.20 17.20
C PRO A 23 13.78 1.15 17.72
N SER A 24 12.94 1.68 16.83
CA SER A 24 11.83 2.57 17.20
C SER A 24 10.80 1.94 18.13
N LEU A 25 10.63 0.60 18.08
CA LEU A 25 9.67 -0.13 18.92
C LEU A 25 10.09 -0.21 20.40
N SER A 26 11.34 0.17 20.72
CA SER A 26 11.82 0.31 22.12
C SER A 26 11.49 1.68 22.74
N ARG A 27 10.83 2.58 21.98
CA ARG A 27 10.49 3.92 22.44
C ARG A 27 9.52 3.88 23.62
N THR A 28 9.75 4.78 24.58
CA THR A 28 8.85 5.01 25.72
C THR A 28 8.45 6.48 25.81
N ILE A 29 7.26 6.75 26.35
CA ILE A 29 6.81 8.08 26.74
C ILE A 29 6.40 8.02 28.23
N ASP A 30 6.99 8.87 29.07
CA ASP A 30 6.76 8.90 30.51
C ASP A 30 6.94 7.51 31.19
N GLY A 31 7.91 6.72 30.69
CA GLY A 31 8.19 5.37 31.15
C GLY A 31 7.23 4.28 30.69
N GLN A 32 6.22 4.63 29.90
CA GLN A 32 5.31 3.65 29.27
C GLN A 32 5.77 3.28 27.86
N PRO A 33 5.69 2.01 27.45
CA PRO A 33 6.00 1.59 26.09
C PRO A 33 5.11 2.33 25.07
N PHE A 34 5.71 2.79 23.96
CA PHE A 34 5.00 3.43 22.87
C PHE A 34 4.50 2.38 21.87
N ALA A 35 3.23 2.42 21.51
CA ALA A 35 2.61 1.52 20.54
C ALA A 35 2.29 2.25 19.22
N PHE A 36 2.66 1.63 18.10
CA PHE A 36 2.49 2.18 16.76
C PHE A 36 1.30 1.52 16.05
N PHE A 37 0.14 2.19 16.10
CA PHE A 37 -1.07 1.82 15.35
C PHE A 37 -1.25 2.69 14.12
N ASP A 38 -0.24 3.49 13.77
CA ASP A 38 -0.21 4.42 12.65
C ASP A 38 0.29 3.78 11.34
N GLY A 39 0.49 2.46 11.31
CA GLY A 39 0.98 1.69 10.18
C GLY A 39 0.36 2.04 8.82
N PRO A 40 -0.97 2.26 8.71
CA PRO A 40 -1.58 2.72 7.46
C PRO A 40 -1.07 4.07 6.96
N GLY A 41 -0.49 4.90 7.84
CA GLY A 41 0.20 6.15 7.51
C GLY A 41 1.66 5.98 7.08
N GLY A 42 2.33 4.93 7.57
CA GLY A 42 3.73 4.58 7.31
C GLY A 42 4.25 3.62 8.36
N SER A 43 5.05 2.64 7.95
CA SER A 43 5.62 1.64 8.86
C SER A 43 6.90 2.12 9.53
N GLN A 44 7.30 1.46 10.62
CA GLN A 44 8.64 1.59 11.16
C GLN A 44 9.65 0.88 10.25
N VAL A 45 10.95 1.20 10.39
CA VAL A 45 12.01 0.73 9.49
C VAL A 45 13.00 -0.15 10.27
N PRO A 46 13.32 -1.37 9.78
CA PRO A 46 14.32 -2.21 10.41
C PRO A 46 15.74 -1.69 10.18
N THR A 47 16.66 -1.95 11.11
CA THR A 47 18.04 -1.46 11.10
C THR A 47 18.76 -1.78 9.78
N VAL A 48 18.54 -2.97 9.23
CA VAL A 48 19.18 -3.40 7.97
C VAL A 48 18.91 -2.48 6.78
N VAL A 49 17.74 -1.81 6.77
CA VAL A 49 17.38 -0.83 5.74
C VAL A 49 18.21 0.45 5.88
N ALA A 50 18.31 0.98 7.11
CA ALA A 50 19.12 2.16 7.39
C ALA A 50 20.62 1.88 7.11
N ASP A 51 21.11 0.69 7.47
CA ASP A 51 22.48 0.26 7.22
C ASP A 51 22.78 0.17 5.71
N ALA A 52 21.88 -0.39 4.91
CA ALA A 52 22.02 -0.46 3.45
C ALA A 52 22.08 0.94 2.82
N MET A 53 21.22 1.85 3.25
CA MET A 53 21.23 3.25 2.79
C MET A 53 22.53 3.95 3.18
N THR A 54 22.99 3.78 4.42
CA THR A 54 24.24 4.34 4.94
C THR A 54 25.44 3.81 4.16
N HIS A 55 25.47 2.50 3.90
CA HIS A 55 26.53 1.87 3.11
C HIS A 55 26.59 2.44 1.69
N SER A 56 25.47 2.55 1.01
CA SER A 56 25.38 3.15 -0.33
C SER A 56 25.96 4.55 -0.36
N LEU A 57 25.58 5.42 0.58
CA LEU A 57 26.04 6.80 0.66
C LEU A 57 27.54 6.93 0.99
N LEU A 58 28.05 6.10 1.90
CA LEU A 58 29.41 6.26 2.44
C LEU A 58 30.48 5.47 1.66
N HIS A 59 30.10 4.39 0.98
CA HIS A 59 31.06 3.45 0.41
C HIS A 59 30.88 3.15 -1.07
N ALA A 60 29.66 3.31 -1.63
CA ALA A 60 29.35 3.00 -3.01
C ALA A 60 28.65 4.17 -3.76
N ASN A 61 28.91 5.41 -3.34
CA ASN A 61 28.24 6.58 -3.91
C ASN A 61 28.91 7.02 -5.23
N ALA A 62 28.36 6.57 -6.34
CA ALA A 62 28.74 7.00 -7.69
C ALA A 62 27.52 7.06 -8.61
N ASN A 63 27.62 7.85 -9.69
CA ASN A 63 26.64 7.77 -10.78
C ASN A 63 26.90 6.56 -11.66
N CYS A 64 25.89 6.13 -12.40
CA CYS A 64 25.87 4.90 -13.23
C CYS A 64 26.69 5.05 -14.54
N GLY A 65 27.02 3.91 -15.14
CA GLY A 65 27.60 3.83 -16.50
C GLY A 65 29.09 4.17 -16.61
N GLY A 66 29.80 4.37 -15.47
CA GLY A 66 31.23 4.62 -15.44
C GLY A 66 32.05 3.33 -15.43
N ALA A 67 33.27 3.40 -16.00
CA ALA A 67 34.18 2.25 -16.05
C ALA A 67 35.04 2.06 -14.79
N PHE A 68 34.68 2.65 -13.67
CA PHE A 68 35.39 2.59 -12.40
C PHE A 68 34.60 1.89 -11.31
N ALA A 69 35.28 1.37 -10.30
CA ALA A 69 34.72 0.41 -9.34
C ALA A 69 33.40 0.86 -8.71
N THR A 70 33.32 2.06 -8.13
CA THR A 70 32.09 2.52 -7.45
C THR A 70 30.91 2.75 -8.39
N SER A 71 31.14 3.08 -9.67
CA SER A 71 30.07 3.16 -10.67
C SER A 71 29.56 1.78 -11.07
N ILE A 72 30.45 0.79 -11.21
CA ILE A 72 30.07 -0.61 -11.47
C ILE A 72 29.28 -1.17 -10.28
N GLU A 73 29.65 -0.83 -9.06
CA GLU A 73 28.91 -1.20 -7.85
C GLU A 73 27.52 -0.55 -7.82
N SER A 74 27.39 0.72 -8.22
CA SER A 74 26.09 1.40 -8.34
C SER A 74 25.20 0.73 -9.40
N ASP A 75 25.74 0.39 -10.56
CA ASP A 75 25.00 -0.32 -11.63
C ASP A 75 24.45 -1.66 -11.10
N ALA A 76 25.31 -2.45 -10.44
CA ALA A 76 24.92 -3.72 -9.85
C ALA A 76 23.83 -3.57 -8.77
N ALA A 77 23.92 -2.53 -7.93
CA ALA A 77 22.92 -2.26 -6.90
C ALA A 77 21.55 -1.83 -7.49
N ILE A 78 21.57 -1.08 -8.60
CA ILE A 78 20.35 -0.70 -9.32
C ILE A 78 19.69 -1.92 -9.97
N ASP A 79 20.46 -2.78 -10.63
CA ASP A 79 19.95 -4.01 -11.24
C ASP A 79 19.34 -4.94 -10.17
N GLU A 80 20.02 -5.11 -9.05
CA GLU A 80 19.52 -5.89 -7.90
C GLU A 80 18.24 -5.28 -7.33
N SER A 81 18.14 -3.96 -7.26
CA SER A 81 16.94 -3.27 -6.78
C SER A 81 15.73 -3.49 -7.71
N ARG A 82 15.95 -3.51 -9.02
CA ARG A 82 14.91 -3.86 -10.00
C ARG A 82 14.46 -5.30 -9.82
N GLN A 83 15.39 -6.22 -9.61
CA GLN A 83 15.06 -7.63 -9.37
C GLN A 83 14.30 -7.80 -8.05
N ALA A 84 14.73 -7.14 -6.98
CA ALA A 84 14.04 -7.19 -5.69
C ALA A 84 12.61 -6.65 -5.78
N ALA A 85 12.42 -5.52 -6.47
CA ALA A 85 11.10 -4.94 -6.71
C ALA A 85 10.22 -5.86 -7.58
N ALA A 86 10.79 -6.51 -8.59
CA ALA A 86 10.10 -7.48 -9.42
C ALA A 86 9.67 -8.72 -8.64
N ASP A 87 10.56 -9.29 -7.81
CA ASP A 87 10.25 -10.40 -6.93
C ASP A 87 9.12 -10.04 -5.94
N PHE A 88 9.10 -8.79 -5.43
CA PHE A 88 8.10 -8.30 -4.50
C PHE A 88 6.73 -8.07 -5.16
N THR A 89 6.72 -7.57 -6.40
CA THR A 89 5.48 -7.21 -7.13
C THR A 89 4.93 -8.32 -8.01
N GLY A 90 5.61 -9.48 -8.11
CA GLY A 90 5.22 -10.57 -9.02
C GLY A 90 5.30 -10.14 -10.49
N SER A 91 6.45 -9.56 -10.90
CA SER A 91 6.68 -9.01 -12.24
C SER A 91 8.11 -9.25 -12.71
N LYS A 92 8.54 -8.60 -13.78
CA LYS A 92 9.91 -8.69 -14.30
C LYS A 92 10.72 -7.44 -14.02
N ALA A 93 12.05 -7.58 -13.87
CA ALA A 93 12.93 -6.45 -13.55
C ALA A 93 12.89 -5.33 -14.59
N ASP A 94 12.70 -5.65 -15.88
CA ASP A 94 12.58 -4.67 -16.96
C ASP A 94 11.25 -3.90 -16.98
N GLU A 95 10.27 -4.34 -16.20
CA GLU A 95 8.96 -3.70 -16.03
C GLU A 95 8.92 -2.68 -14.86
N ILE A 96 9.99 -2.62 -14.07
CA ILE A 96 10.07 -1.77 -12.86
C ILE A 96 10.52 -0.35 -13.20
N ALA A 97 9.78 0.63 -12.69
CA ALA A 97 10.14 2.04 -12.69
C ALA A 97 10.19 2.58 -11.27
N PHE A 98 11.19 3.45 -10.99
CA PHE A 98 11.36 4.13 -9.71
C PHE A 98 11.08 5.63 -9.79
N SER A 99 10.67 6.24 -8.67
CA SER A 99 10.52 7.68 -8.52
C SER A 99 10.64 8.07 -7.04
N ALA A 100 10.69 9.36 -6.75
CA ALA A 100 10.78 9.88 -5.39
C ALA A 100 9.62 9.41 -4.47
N ASN A 101 8.44 9.15 -5.01
CA ASN A 101 7.27 8.61 -4.32
C ASN A 101 6.23 8.14 -5.34
N THR A 102 5.27 7.33 -4.88
CA THR A 102 4.22 6.77 -5.74
C THR A 102 3.32 7.85 -6.34
N THR A 103 2.96 8.90 -5.59
CA THR A 103 2.12 9.99 -6.11
C THR A 103 2.76 10.67 -7.33
N THR A 104 4.06 11.00 -7.25
CA THR A 104 4.81 11.55 -8.39
C THR A 104 4.80 10.58 -9.58
N LEU A 105 5.00 9.30 -9.33
CA LEU A 105 5.02 8.28 -10.38
C LEU A 105 3.63 8.09 -11.01
N GLN A 106 2.56 8.13 -10.22
CA GLN A 106 1.17 8.16 -10.69
C GLN A 106 0.95 9.29 -11.70
N TYR A 107 1.34 10.52 -11.35
CA TYR A 107 1.22 11.67 -12.25
C TYR A 107 2.04 11.51 -13.53
N LEU A 108 3.30 11.07 -13.44
CA LEU A 108 4.15 10.85 -14.61
C LEU A 108 3.55 9.82 -15.57
N LEU A 109 3.06 8.73 -15.06
CA LEU A 109 2.46 7.66 -15.85
C LEU A 109 1.08 8.07 -16.42
N ALA A 110 0.23 8.75 -15.63
CA ALA A 110 -1.04 9.26 -16.11
C ALA A 110 -0.88 10.24 -17.28
N HIS A 111 0.09 11.18 -17.19
CA HIS A 111 0.41 12.07 -18.31
C HIS A 111 1.03 11.33 -19.50
N ALA A 112 1.75 10.25 -19.30
CA ALA A 112 2.27 9.44 -20.40
C ALA A 112 1.14 8.74 -21.14
N VAL A 113 0.25 8.05 -20.41
CA VAL A 113 -0.85 7.30 -21.03
C VAL A 113 -1.92 8.22 -21.63
N ALA A 114 -2.20 9.38 -21.01
CA ALA A 114 -3.19 10.34 -21.51
C ALA A 114 -2.88 10.82 -22.94
N ARG A 115 -1.59 10.86 -23.34
CA ARG A 115 -1.18 11.20 -24.72
C ARG A 115 -1.50 10.11 -25.75
N THR A 116 -1.96 8.95 -25.32
CA THR A 116 -2.40 7.85 -26.19
C THR A 116 -3.93 7.75 -26.27
N LEU A 117 -4.65 8.60 -25.52
CA LEU A 117 -6.10 8.60 -25.43
C LEU A 117 -6.72 9.69 -26.33
N GLU A 118 -7.96 9.46 -26.74
CA GLU A 118 -8.73 10.38 -27.57
C GLU A 118 -9.74 11.18 -26.72
N PRO A 119 -10.09 12.42 -27.10
CA PRO A 119 -11.16 13.17 -26.44
C PRO A 119 -12.45 12.38 -26.32
N GLY A 120 -13.01 12.30 -25.12
CA GLY A 120 -14.21 11.53 -24.81
C GLY A 120 -13.97 10.08 -24.42
N ASP A 121 -12.71 9.60 -24.40
CA ASP A 121 -12.35 8.35 -23.73
C ASP A 121 -12.62 8.45 -22.22
N GLU A 122 -12.93 7.31 -21.59
CA GLU A 122 -13.39 7.24 -20.21
C GLU A 122 -12.38 6.57 -19.30
N ILE A 123 -12.25 7.11 -18.09
CA ILE A 123 -11.44 6.56 -16.99
C ILE A 123 -12.40 6.29 -15.84
N ILE A 124 -12.31 5.10 -15.24
CA ILE A 124 -13.06 4.75 -14.03
C ILE A 124 -12.09 4.75 -12.85
N THR A 125 -12.45 5.48 -11.77
CA THR A 125 -11.83 5.42 -10.44
C THR A 125 -12.81 4.85 -9.44
N THR A 126 -12.40 4.60 -8.18
CA THR A 126 -13.32 4.13 -7.14
C THR A 126 -13.40 5.09 -5.95
N GLU A 127 -14.50 5.02 -5.18
CA GLU A 127 -14.64 5.75 -3.92
C GLU A 127 -13.74 5.17 -2.80
N LEU A 128 -13.14 3.99 -3.00
CA LEU A 128 -12.22 3.38 -2.04
C LEU A 128 -10.79 3.91 -2.13
N ASP A 129 -10.45 4.63 -3.20
CA ASP A 129 -9.08 4.99 -3.54
C ASP A 129 -8.50 6.09 -2.62
N HIS A 130 -7.19 5.98 -2.39
CA HIS A 130 -6.39 7.13 -1.99
C HIS A 130 -6.40 8.17 -3.11
N ASP A 131 -6.44 9.46 -2.76
CA ASP A 131 -6.63 10.55 -3.73
C ASP A 131 -5.50 10.66 -4.77
N SER A 132 -4.31 10.11 -4.48
CA SER A 132 -3.23 9.98 -5.48
C SER A 132 -3.60 9.07 -6.66
N ASN A 133 -4.57 8.15 -6.49
CA ASN A 133 -5.10 7.31 -7.59
C ASN A 133 -6.40 7.87 -8.19
N VAL A 134 -6.81 9.09 -7.83
CA VAL A 134 -7.98 9.81 -8.35
C VAL A 134 -7.58 11.14 -8.98
N SER A 135 -6.88 12.00 -8.24
CA SER A 135 -6.59 13.39 -8.64
C SER A 135 -5.82 13.51 -9.95
N GLN A 136 -4.84 12.64 -10.22
CA GLN A 136 -4.11 12.69 -11.49
C GLN A 136 -5.03 12.40 -12.68
N TRP A 137 -6.03 11.52 -12.53
CA TRP A 137 -7.00 11.23 -13.59
C TRP A 137 -7.94 12.40 -13.84
N LEU A 138 -8.37 13.10 -12.79
CA LEU A 138 -9.17 14.32 -12.92
C LEU A 138 -8.40 15.41 -13.67
N GLN A 139 -7.08 15.57 -13.38
CA GLN A 139 -6.26 16.57 -14.04
C GLN A 139 -6.02 16.24 -15.51
N VAL A 140 -5.56 15.04 -15.84
CA VAL A 140 -5.34 14.67 -17.24
C VAL A 140 -6.64 14.64 -18.04
N ALA A 141 -7.77 14.31 -17.41
CA ALA A 141 -9.07 14.37 -18.05
C ALA A 141 -9.46 15.81 -18.43
N ALA A 142 -9.20 16.78 -17.57
CA ALA A 142 -9.41 18.19 -17.87
C ALA A 142 -8.50 18.67 -19.02
N ASP A 143 -7.23 18.26 -19.02
CA ASP A 143 -6.26 18.68 -20.03
C ASP A 143 -6.51 18.05 -21.43
N HIS A 144 -7.04 16.82 -21.48
CA HIS A 144 -7.20 16.03 -22.70
C HIS A 144 -8.66 15.83 -23.12
N ASN A 145 -9.63 16.48 -22.43
CA ASN A 145 -11.08 16.32 -22.66
C ASN A 145 -11.55 14.85 -22.53
N LEU A 146 -11.05 14.14 -21.53
CA LEU A 146 -11.47 12.79 -21.18
C LEU A 146 -12.61 12.86 -20.15
N VAL A 147 -13.25 11.73 -19.86
CA VAL A 147 -14.35 11.63 -18.91
C VAL A 147 -13.93 10.73 -17.74
N VAL A 148 -13.96 11.25 -16.51
CA VAL A 148 -13.77 10.44 -15.31
C VAL A 148 -15.12 10.05 -14.73
N ARG A 149 -15.30 8.77 -14.44
CA ARG A 149 -16.44 8.20 -13.72
C ARG A 149 -15.93 7.55 -12.45
N GLN A 150 -16.73 7.54 -11.38
CA GLN A 150 -16.33 6.97 -10.11
C GLN A 150 -17.29 5.85 -9.68
N ALA A 151 -16.76 4.65 -9.45
CA ALA A 151 -17.50 3.51 -8.91
C ALA A 151 -17.70 3.71 -7.41
N ARG A 152 -18.93 3.44 -6.94
CA ARG A 152 -19.36 3.68 -5.55
C ARG A 152 -18.92 2.56 -4.62
N LEU A 153 -18.83 2.89 -3.34
CA LEU A 153 -18.80 1.93 -2.25
C LEU A 153 -20.20 1.71 -1.66
N HIS A 154 -20.41 0.57 -1.03
CA HIS A 154 -21.56 0.32 -0.17
C HIS A 154 -21.30 0.98 1.20
N ARG A 155 -22.16 1.91 1.62
CA ARG A 155 -21.99 2.67 2.87
C ARG A 155 -22.14 1.80 4.12
N THR A 156 -22.78 0.66 4.01
CA THR A 156 -23.08 -0.25 5.12
C THR A 156 -21.86 -1.04 5.59
N ASP A 157 -21.00 -1.46 4.65
CA ASP A 157 -19.87 -2.34 4.91
C ASP A 157 -18.57 -1.90 4.25
N GLY A 158 -18.57 -0.75 3.54
CA GLY A 158 -17.40 -0.21 2.89
C GLY A 158 -16.83 -1.07 1.75
N THR A 159 -17.61 -2.01 1.21
CA THR A 159 -17.20 -2.80 0.04
C THR A 159 -17.41 -2.03 -1.26
N LEU A 160 -16.70 -2.39 -2.33
CA LEU A 160 -16.90 -1.79 -3.64
C LEU A 160 -18.18 -2.32 -4.27
N ASP A 161 -19.05 -1.43 -4.78
CA ASP A 161 -20.22 -1.80 -5.59
C ASP A 161 -19.75 -2.24 -6.99
N LEU A 162 -19.47 -3.54 -7.13
CA LEU A 162 -19.03 -4.13 -8.40
C LEU A 162 -20.10 -4.01 -9.48
N HIS A 163 -21.38 -4.09 -9.12
CA HIS A 163 -22.45 -3.94 -10.09
C HIS A 163 -22.51 -2.50 -10.64
N HIS A 164 -22.29 -1.51 -9.77
CA HIS A 164 -22.16 -0.12 -10.24
C HIS A 164 -20.91 0.04 -11.11
N LEU A 165 -19.74 -0.53 -10.74
CA LEU A 165 -18.55 -0.51 -11.56
C LEU A 165 -18.81 -1.09 -12.96
N GLU A 166 -19.43 -2.26 -13.05
CA GLU A 166 -19.83 -2.88 -14.32
C GLU A 166 -20.71 -1.96 -15.16
N SER A 167 -21.69 -1.30 -14.53
CA SER A 167 -22.62 -0.39 -15.21
C SER A 167 -21.95 0.85 -15.80
N LEU A 168 -20.75 1.21 -15.33
CA LEU A 168 -19.95 2.33 -15.85
C LEU A 168 -19.08 1.95 -17.05
N LEU A 169 -18.85 0.65 -17.28
CA LEU A 169 -17.99 0.17 -18.37
C LEU A 169 -18.64 0.42 -19.75
N SER A 170 -17.83 0.88 -20.68
CA SER A 170 -18.25 1.11 -22.08
C SER A 170 -17.07 0.83 -23.02
N PRO A 171 -17.28 0.76 -24.35
CA PRO A 171 -16.18 0.68 -25.32
C PRO A 171 -15.24 1.89 -25.31
N LYS A 172 -15.63 2.99 -24.66
CA LYS A 172 -14.80 4.17 -24.46
C LYS A 172 -13.94 4.09 -23.21
N THR A 173 -14.22 3.17 -22.28
CA THR A 173 -13.40 2.97 -21.09
C THR A 173 -12.01 2.49 -21.48
N LYS A 174 -10.97 3.22 -21.06
CA LYS A 174 -9.56 2.92 -21.35
C LYS A 174 -8.78 2.53 -20.13
N ILE A 175 -9.20 3.00 -18.95
CA ILE A 175 -8.53 2.74 -17.68
C ILE A 175 -9.58 2.49 -16.61
N VAL A 176 -9.36 1.44 -15.80
CA VAL A 176 -10.03 1.23 -14.53
C VAL A 176 -8.95 1.29 -13.45
N ALA A 177 -8.93 2.40 -12.71
CA ALA A 177 -8.00 2.65 -11.62
C ALA A 177 -8.67 2.33 -10.28
N PHE A 178 -8.02 1.48 -9.47
CA PHE A 178 -8.58 1.03 -8.20
C PHE A 178 -7.50 0.67 -7.19
N THR A 179 -7.81 0.77 -5.89
CA THR A 179 -6.92 0.35 -4.81
C THR A 179 -7.03 -1.16 -4.58
N LEU A 180 -5.92 -1.81 -4.18
CA LEU A 180 -5.93 -3.20 -3.73
C LEU A 180 -6.37 -3.35 -2.27
N ALA A 181 -6.24 -2.28 -1.47
CA ALA A 181 -6.81 -2.20 -0.12
C ALA A 181 -7.10 -0.74 0.21
N SER A 182 -8.30 -0.46 0.70
CA SER A 182 -8.67 0.89 1.12
C SER A 182 -7.80 1.34 2.31
N ASN A 183 -7.05 2.42 2.11
CA ASN A 183 -6.26 3.01 3.19
C ASN A 183 -7.12 3.71 4.25
N HIS A 184 -8.41 3.88 4.00
CA HIS A 184 -9.38 4.38 4.99
C HIS A 184 -9.88 3.25 5.89
N MET A 185 -10.41 2.16 5.32
CA MET A 185 -11.20 1.15 6.04
C MET A 185 -10.56 -0.26 6.06
N GLY A 186 -9.51 -0.47 5.29
CA GLY A 186 -8.88 -1.79 5.15
C GLY A 186 -9.57 -2.74 4.17
N THR A 187 -10.70 -2.38 3.58
CA THR A 187 -11.42 -3.20 2.60
C THR A 187 -10.53 -3.59 1.42
N VAL A 188 -10.54 -4.86 1.04
CA VAL A 188 -9.80 -5.44 -0.09
C VAL A 188 -10.81 -5.78 -1.20
N PRO A 189 -10.90 -4.98 -2.27
CA PRO A 189 -11.77 -5.31 -3.39
C PRO A 189 -11.21 -6.50 -4.19
N PRO A 190 -12.06 -7.25 -4.93
CA PRO A 190 -11.65 -8.43 -5.70
C PRO A 190 -10.87 -8.03 -6.97
N ALA A 191 -9.57 -7.78 -6.84
CA ALA A 191 -8.72 -7.20 -7.87
C ALA A 191 -8.73 -7.96 -9.19
N ALA A 192 -8.62 -9.29 -9.18
CA ALA A 192 -8.63 -10.11 -10.39
C ALA A 192 -9.98 -10.04 -11.12
N GLU A 193 -11.08 -9.87 -10.40
CA GLU A 193 -12.40 -9.69 -10.99
C GLU A 193 -12.53 -8.30 -11.64
N ILE A 194 -12.08 -7.25 -10.96
CA ILE A 194 -12.06 -5.88 -11.51
C ILE A 194 -11.19 -5.82 -12.77
N ALA A 195 -10.00 -6.45 -12.74
CA ALA A 195 -9.11 -6.52 -13.91
C ALA A 195 -9.79 -7.24 -15.09
N ARG A 196 -10.48 -8.34 -14.84
CA ARG A 196 -11.23 -9.07 -15.87
C ARG A 196 -12.37 -8.22 -16.46
N HIS A 197 -13.09 -7.44 -15.64
CA HIS A 197 -14.09 -6.49 -16.12
C HIS A 197 -13.47 -5.38 -16.96
N ALA A 198 -12.36 -4.78 -16.56
CA ALA A 198 -11.62 -3.80 -17.34
C ALA A 198 -11.23 -4.37 -18.72
N HIS A 199 -10.61 -5.53 -18.74
CA HIS A 199 -10.16 -6.19 -19.96
C HIS A 199 -11.31 -6.59 -20.91
N SER A 200 -12.52 -6.85 -20.38
CA SER A 200 -13.67 -7.21 -21.20
C SER A 200 -14.10 -6.10 -22.19
N VAL A 201 -13.73 -4.86 -21.91
CA VAL A 201 -13.97 -3.70 -22.78
C VAL A 201 -12.68 -3.14 -23.40
N GLY A 202 -11.55 -3.81 -23.20
CA GLY A 202 -10.23 -3.39 -23.68
C GLY A 202 -9.58 -2.28 -22.85
N ALA A 203 -10.07 -2.03 -21.63
CA ALA A 203 -9.47 -1.08 -20.70
C ALA A 203 -8.30 -1.70 -19.92
N LEU A 204 -7.37 -0.85 -19.46
CA LEU A 204 -6.26 -1.24 -18.59
C LEU A 204 -6.72 -1.34 -17.13
N ALA A 205 -6.24 -2.36 -16.44
CA ALA A 205 -6.37 -2.54 -14.98
C ALA A 205 -5.18 -1.87 -14.28
N TRP A 206 -5.45 -0.74 -13.59
CA TRP A 206 -4.46 0.10 -12.93
C TRP A 206 -4.64 0.05 -11.41
N ALA A 207 -3.69 -0.53 -10.69
CA ALA A 207 -3.86 -0.78 -9.28
C ALA A 207 -2.92 0.02 -8.37
N ASP A 208 -3.47 0.59 -7.31
CA ASP A 208 -2.72 1.12 -6.17
C ASP A 208 -2.59 0.03 -5.10
N GLY A 209 -1.38 -0.54 -4.97
CA GLY A 209 -1.03 -1.55 -3.98
C GLY A 209 -0.34 -1.00 -2.73
N VAL A 210 -0.30 0.32 -2.55
CA VAL A 210 0.48 0.98 -1.48
C VAL A 210 0.04 0.52 -0.09
N HIS A 211 -1.27 0.47 0.18
CA HIS A 211 -1.78 0.03 1.48
C HIS A 211 -1.92 -1.50 1.61
N TYR A 212 -2.03 -2.20 0.50
CA TYR A 212 -2.08 -3.66 0.46
C TYR A 212 -0.73 -4.31 0.80
N ALA A 213 0.35 -3.71 0.30
CA ALA A 213 1.70 -4.27 0.31
C ALA A 213 2.29 -4.64 1.68
N PRO A 214 2.05 -3.93 2.81
CA PRO A 214 2.55 -4.39 4.11
C PRO A 214 1.85 -5.64 4.65
N HIS A 215 0.62 -5.90 4.21
CA HIS A 215 -0.27 -6.93 4.75
C HIS A 215 -0.33 -8.20 3.91
N ARG A 216 -0.24 -8.06 2.58
CA ARG A 216 -0.38 -9.17 1.62
C ARG A 216 0.60 -9.01 0.48
N LEU A 217 1.17 -10.12 0.01
CA LEU A 217 2.13 -10.10 -1.08
C LEU A 217 1.47 -9.65 -2.38
N LEU A 218 2.09 -8.68 -3.05
CA LEU A 218 1.69 -8.22 -4.36
C LEU A 218 2.01 -9.27 -5.43
N ASP A 219 1.13 -9.41 -6.42
CA ASP A 219 1.35 -10.24 -7.60
C ASP A 219 0.64 -9.64 -8.82
N ARG A 220 1.36 -8.78 -9.55
CA ARG A 220 0.80 -8.08 -10.70
C ARG A 220 0.29 -9.05 -11.77
N GLU A 221 1.08 -10.07 -12.07
CA GLU A 221 0.74 -11.02 -13.15
C GLU A 221 -0.43 -11.92 -12.75
N ALA A 222 -0.43 -12.49 -11.54
CA ALA A 222 -1.51 -13.36 -11.08
C ALA A 222 -2.83 -12.62 -10.89
N MET A 223 -2.79 -11.34 -10.49
CA MET A 223 -3.98 -10.49 -10.37
C MET A 223 -4.49 -9.95 -11.71
N GLY A 224 -3.75 -10.16 -12.81
CA GLY A 224 -4.11 -9.67 -14.14
C GLY A 224 -3.99 -8.15 -14.29
N LEU A 225 -3.11 -7.50 -13.56
CA LEU A 225 -2.95 -6.04 -13.58
C LEU A 225 -2.00 -5.61 -14.69
N ASP A 226 -2.32 -4.49 -15.34
CA ASP A 226 -1.47 -3.86 -16.35
C ASP A 226 -0.43 -2.94 -15.74
N VAL A 227 -0.83 -2.22 -14.68
CA VAL A 227 0.02 -1.34 -13.87
C VAL A 227 -0.27 -1.58 -12.40
N LEU A 228 0.80 -1.71 -11.61
CA LEU A 228 0.75 -1.85 -10.16
C LEU A 228 1.74 -0.86 -9.52
N LEU A 229 1.27 -0.07 -8.57
CA LEU A 229 2.11 0.89 -7.85
C LEU A 229 2.20 0.56 -6.37
N THR A 230 3.36 0.86 -5.76
CA THR A 230 3.57 0.70 -4.32
C THR A 230 4.64 1.63 -3.79
N SER A 231 4.67 1.83 -2.47
CA SER A 231 5.64 2.69 -1.76
C SER A 231 6.30 1.94 -0.61
N PRO A 232 7.64 1.75 -0.65
CA PRO A 232 8.37 1.01 0.40
C PRO A 232 8.17 1.55 1.81
N TYR A 233 7.97 2.85 2.01
CA TYR A 233 7.77 3.42 3.36
C TYR A 233 6.52 2.90 4.09
N LYS A 234 5.61 2.22 3.37
CA LYS A 234 4.46 1.52 3.96
C LYS A 234 4.80 0.09 4.37
N TRP A 235 5.81 -0.52 3.73
CA TRP A 235 6.23 -1.89 3.96
C TRP A 235 7.72 -1.96 4.34
N PHE A 236 8.06 -1.19 5.40
CA PHE A 236 9.30 -1.25 6.18
C PHE A 236 10.55 -0.70 5.47
N GLY A 237 10.39 -0.05 4.32
CA GLY A 237 11.45 0.53 3.49
C GLY A 237 11.52 2.06 3.55
N PRO A 238 12.38 2.68 2.73
CA PRO A 238 12.52 4.12 2.61
C PRO A 238 11.41 4.77 1.77
N HIS A 239 11.38 6.12 1.76
CA HIS A 239 10.53 6.87 0.84
C HIS A 239 11.03 6.69 -0.59
N LEU A 240 10.25 5.99 -1.39
CA LEU A 240 10.47 5.68 -2.80
C LEU A 240 9.12 5.34 -3.44
N GLY A 241 8.93 5.61 -4.72
CA GLY A 241 7.82 5.12 -5.52
C GLY A 241 8.27 4.00 -6.44
N ILE A 242 7.47 2.96 -6.56
CA ILE A 242 7.68 1.82 -7.45
C ILE A 242 6.44 1.65 -8.31
N ALA A 243 6.63 1.49 -9.63
CA ALA A 243 5.62 0.98 -10.54
C ALA A 243 6.14 -0.27 -11.25
N SER A 244 5.30 -1.30 -11.30
CA SER A 244 5.44 -2.41 -12.23
C SER A 244 4.46 -2.20 -13.37
N ILE A 245 4.97 -2.07 -14.59
CA ILE A 245 4.22 -1.74 -15.79
C ILE A 245 4.41 -2.87 -16.79
N ARG A 246 3.32 -3.46 -17.29
CA ARG A 246 3.41 -4.50 -18.32
C ARG A 246 4.33 -4.06 -19.44
N HIS A 247 5.25 -4.94 -19.87
CA HIS A 247 6.38 -4.62 -20.75
C HIS A 247 5.97 -3.90 -22.05
N ASP A 248 4.94 -4.38 -22.73
CA ASP A 248 4.46 -3.78 -23.97
C ASP A 248 3.95 -2.35 -23.82
N LEU A 249 3.33 -2.03 -22.68
CA LEU A 249 2.89 -0.69 -22.33
C LEU A 249 4.09 0.20 -21.98
N ALA A 250 4.99 -0.30 -21.12
CA ALA A 250 6.20 0.43 -20.74
C ALA A 250 7.07 0.77 -21.97
N ALA A 251 7.19 -0.16 -22.92
CA ALA A 251 7.95 0.05 -24.15
C ALA A 251 7.30 1.00 -25.17
N SER A 252 5.95 1.13 -25.13
CA SER A 252 5.21 1.89 -26.16
C SER A 252 4.76 3.28 -25.73
N TRP A 253 4.48 3.51 -24.42
CA TRP A 253 3.96 4.81 -23.96
C TRP A 253 4.97 5.94 -24.15
N PRO A 254 4.50 7.16 -24.48
CA PRO A 254 5.34 8.33 -24.67
C PRO A 254 5.86 8.86 -23.32
N ALA A 255 6.99 8.36 -22.85
CA ALA A 255 7.59 8.76 -21.58
C ALA A 255 8.20 10.17 -21.63
N ASN A 256 8.13 10.90 -20.51
CA ASN A 256 8.83 12.17 -20.31
C ASN A 256 10.28 11.88 -19.89
N ARG A 257 11.24 12.05 -20.79
CA ARG A 257 12.65 11.77 -20.53
C ARG A 257 13.58 12.74 -21.24
N VAL A 258 14.79 12.89 -20.75
CA VAL A 258 15.83 13.64 -21.45
C VAL A 258 16.31 12.86 -22.68
N ARG A 259 16.72 13.57 -23.73
CA ARG A 259 17.06 12.96 -25.04
C ARG A 259 18.11 11.87 -24.99
N PRO A 260 19.19 11.97 -24.16
CA PRO A 260 20.24 10.92 -24.13
C PRO A 260 19.92 9.74 -23.19
N ALA A 261 18.76 9.74 -22.50
CA ALA A 261 18.42 8.64 -21.61
C ALA A 261 18.17 7.34 -22.38
N ASP A 262 18.62 6.22 -21.83
CA ASP A 262 18.43 4.90 -22.39
C ASP A 262 16.94 4.51 -22.45
N GLU A 263 16.58 3.68 -23.43
CA GLU A 263 15.22 3.16 -23.60
C GLU A 263 15.01 1.80 -22.92
N THR A 264 16.08 1.23 -22.40
CA THR A 264 16.09 -0.07 -21.74
C THR A 264 16.77 0.02 -20.37
N PRO A 265 16.22 -0.70 -19.37
CA PRO A 265 14.99 -1.51 -19.38
C PRO A 265 13.73 -0.66 -19.62
N ALA A 266 12.60 -1.29 -20.03
CA ALA A 266 11.40 -0.54 -20.44
C ALA A 266 10.83 0.36 -19.33
N GLY A 267 10.84 -0.11 -18.07
CA GLY A 267 10.43 0.69 -16.91
C GLY A 267 11.29 1.95 -16.69
N HIS A 268 12.60 1.88 -16.98
CA HIS A 268 13.52 3.02 -16.83
C HIS A 268 13.10 4.25 -17.64
N ARG A 269 12.35 4.08 -18.71
CA ARG A 269 11.84 5.18 -19.55
C ARG A 269 10.99 6.19 -18.76
N PHE A 270 10.43 5.82 -17.61
CA PHE A 270 9.62 6.70 -16.74
C PHE A 270 10.42 7.32 -15.59
N GLU A 271 11.71 7.07 -15.52
CA GLU A 271 12.62 7.67 -14.55
C GLU A 271 13.21 8.96 -15.16
N THR A 272 12.75 10.11 -14.70
CA THR A 272 13.03 11.42 -15.34
C THR A 272 14.44 11.95 -15.11
N GLY A 273 15.23 11.33 -14.23
CA GLY A 273 16.61 11.71 -13.89
C GLY A 273 17.25 10.68 -12.99
N THR A 274 18.47 10.97 -12.48
CA THR A 274 19.17 10.08 -11.54
C THR A 274 18.31 9.83 -10.32
N GLN A 275 18.08 8.56 -10.04
CA GLN A 275 17.26 8.14 -8.90
C GLN A 275 18.09 8.15 -7.60
N SER A 276 17.41 8.01 -6.45
CA SER A 276 18.05 7.85 -5.14
C SER A 276 18.58 6.42 -5.02
N HIS A 277 19.87 6.20 -5.33
CA HIS A 277 20.49 4.88 -5.28
C HIS A 277 20.49 4.31 -3.85
N GLU A 278 20.67 5.18 -2.84
CA GLU A 278 20.59 4.81 -1.43
C GLU A 278 19.18 4.33 -1.03
N ALA A 279 18.12 4.97 -1.56
CA ALA A 279 16.76 4.52 -1.31
C ALA A 279 16.45 3.21 -2.03
N MET A 280 16.99 2.99 -3.23
CA MET A 280 16.88 1.71 -3.94
C MET A 280 17.58 0.59 -3.17
N ALA A 281 18.78 0.83 -2.63
CA ALA A 281 19.50 -0.13 -1.78
C ALA A 281 18.71 -0.42 -0.49
N GLY A 282 18.15 0.61 0.15
CA GLY A 282 17.28 0.44 1.34
C GLY A 282 16.02 -0.35 1.03
N MET A 283 15.40 -0.13 -0.12
CA MET A 283 14.24 -0.90 -0.58
C MET A 283 14.59 -2.38 -0.78
N THR A 284 15.74 -2.67 -1.42
CA THR A 284 16.24 -4.04 -1.57
C THR A 284 16.40 -4.73 -0.21
N ALA A 285 16.99 -4.02 0.76
CA ALA A 285 17.14 -4.54 2.13
C ALA A 285 15.79 -4.78 2.82
N ALA A 286 14.77 -3.96 2.55
CA ALA A 286 13.41 -4.19 3.07
C ALA A 286 12.77 -5.45 2.46
N VAL A 287 12.92 -5.68 1.16
CA VAL A 287 12.45 -6.91 0.49
C VAL A 287 13.18 -8.14 1.04
N ASP A 288 14.51 -8.05 1.23
CA ASP A 288 15.30 -9.15 1.78
C ASP A 288 14.98 -9.42 3.26
N TYR A 289 14.71 -8.38 4.05
CA TYR A 289 14.19 -8.52 5.41
C TYR A 289 12.88 -9.31 5.43
N LEU A 290 11.90 -8.92 4.60
CA LEU A 290 10.62 -9.62 4.48
C LEU A 290 10.82 -11.07 4.02
N ALA A 291 11.63 -11.30 3.00
CA ALA A 291 11.97 -12.65 2.53
C ALA A 291 12.66 -13.49 3.63
N GLY A 292 13.42 -12.86 4.52
CA GLY A 292 14.09 -13.48 5.66
C GLY A 292 13.14 -14.01 6.72
N LEU A 293 11.89 -13.55 6.76
CA LEU A 293 10.84 -14.06 7.65
C LEU A 293 10.21 -15.37 7.17
N GLY A 294 10.44 -15.76 5.92
CA GLY A 294 9.87 -16.95 5.31
C GLY A 294 10.89 -17.97 4.88
N THR A 295 10.42 -19.06 4.28
CA THR A 295 11.22 -20.18 3.77
C THR A 295 11.00 -20.39 2.28
N GLY A 296 12.01 -20.89 1.57
CA GLY A 296 11.96 -21.15 0.14
C GLY A 296 13.33 -21.11 -0.49
N SER A 297 13.45 -21.54 -1.74
CA SER A 297 14.69 -21.58 -2.52
C SER A 297 14.98 -20.26 -3.25
N THR A 298 13.91 -19.55 -3.62
CA THR A 298 13.99 -18.24 -4.30
C THR A 298 13.51 -17.12 -3.38
N ARG A 299 13.84 -15.86 -3.69
CA ARG A 299 13.32 -14.71 -2.94
C ARG A 299 11.78 -14.68 -2.97
N ARG A 300 11.18 -14.93 -4.14
CA ARG A 300 9.71 -14.94 -4.29
C ARG A 300 9.04 -16.01 -3.44
N GLU A 301 9.58 -17.24 -3.40
CA GLU A 301 9.04 -18.31 -2.53
C GLU A 301 9.12 -17.93 -1.06
N ARG A 302 10.26 -17.35 -0.62
CA ARG A 302 10.41 -16.86 0.76
C ARG A 302 9.42 -15.75 1.09
N LEU A 303 9.22 -14.79 0.18
CA LEU A 303 8.20 -13.75 0.35
C LEU A 303 6.81 -14.35 0.48
N THR A 304 6.45 -15.32 -0.35
CA THR A 304 5.15 -16.00 -0.28
C THR A 304 4.93 -16.63 1.10
N SER A 305 5.89 -17.41 1.56
CA SER A 305 5.83 -18.04 2.88
C SER A 305 5.82 -17.03 4.03
N ALA A 306 6.59 -15.92 3.94
CA ALA A 306 6.58 -14.85 4.93
C ALA A 306 5.22 -14.17 5.03
N TYR A 307 4.60 -13.85 3.89
CA TYR A 307 3.30 -13.17 3.87
C TYR A 307 2.14 -14.06 4.33
N GLU A 308 2.24 -15.38 4.19
CA GLU A 308 1.29 -16.31 4.83
C GLU A 308 1.35 -16.19 6.36
N ALA A 309 2.56 -16.14 6.94
CA ALA A 309 2.75 -16.00 8.38
C ALA A 309 2.38 -14.58 8.89
N ILE A 310 2.72 -13.52 8.13
CA ILE A 310 2.34 -12.14 8.44
C ILE A 310 0.82 -12.03 8.47
N ARG A 311 0.14 -12.51 7.43
CA ARG A 311 -1.31 -12.49 7.33
C ARG A 311 -1.97 -13.19 8.51
N ALA A 312 -1.54 -14.42 8.84
CA ALA A 312 -2.11 -15.18 9.95
C ALA A 312 -1.99 -14.43 11.29
N HIS A 313 -0.85 -13.75 11.52
CA HIS A 313 -0.65 -12.94 12.72
C HIS A 313 -1.56 -11.69 12.73
N GLU A 314 -1.61 -10.95 11.63
CA GLU A 314 -2.41 -9.73 11.54
C GLU A 314 -3.92 -10.00 11.57
N ASP A 315 -4.38 -11.09 10.96
CA ASP A 315 -5.78 -11.54 11.03
C ASP A 315 -6.19 -11.90 12.48
N ALA A 316 -5.28 -12.53 13.25
CA ALA A 316 -5.51 -12.80 14.67
C ALA A 316 -5.62 -11.50 15.50
N LEU A 317 -4.75 -10.51 15.24
CA LEU A 317 -4.83 -9.20 15.89
C LEU A 317 -6.10 -8.44 15.50
N ALA A 318 -6.53 -8.52 14.25
CA ALA A 318 -7.75 -7.90 13.77
C ALA A 318 -8.98 -8.49 14.46
N LEU A 319 -9.02 -9.81 14.62
CA LEU A 319 -10.09 -10.51 15.32
C LEU A 319 -10.10 -10.15 16.82
N GLN A 320 -8.95 -10.19 17.50
CA GLN A 320 -8.81 -9.79 18.91
C GLN A 320 -9.30 -8.37 19.13
N PHE A 321 -8.89 -7.43 18.26
CA PHE A 321 -9.35 -6.04 18.34
C PHE A 321 -10.86 -5.95 18.19
N TRP A 322 -11.43 -6.58 17.17
CA TRP A 322 -12.86 -6.54 16.90
C TRP A 322 -13.68 -7.15 18.06
N GLU A 323 -13.28 -8.30 18.57
CA GLU A 323 -13.93 -8.93 19.73
C GLU A 323 -13.93 -8.02 20.96
N GLY A 324 -12.84 -7.27 21.17
CA GLY A 324 -12.70 -6.35 22.28
C GLY A 324 -13.53 -5.08 22.16
N VAL A 325 -13.81 -4.59 20.95
CA VAL A 325 -14.49 -3.30 20.75
C VAL A 325 -15.91 -3.40 20.21
N SER A 326 -16.34 -4.54 19.67
CA SER A 326 -17.66 -4.71 19.03
C SER A 326 -18.86 -4.48 19.95
N GLY A 327 -18.66 -4.58 21.27
CA GLY A 327 -19.67 -4.27 22.30
C GLY A 327 -19.61 -2.84 22.84
N MET A 328 -18.78 -1.95 22.30
CA MET A 328 -18.64 -0.56 22.76
C MET A 328 -19.58 0.36 21.97
N ASP A 329 -20.76 0.63 22.50
CA ASP A 329 -21.83 1.38 21.82
C ASP A 329 -21.44 2.81 21.40
N HIS A 330 -20.43 3.42 22.06
CA HIS A 330 -19.92 4.75 21.73
C HIS A 330 -18.96 4.78 20.55
N LEU A 331 -18.57 3.63 19.99
CA LEU A 331 -17.73 3.51 18.80
C LEU A 331 -18.58 3.17 17.57
N HIS A 332 -18.40 3.94 16.51
CA HIS A 332 -19.04 3.67 15.24
C HIS A 332 -17.98 3.33 14.19
N PHE A 333 -17.96 2.08 13.75
CA PHE A 333 -16.98 1.55 12.78
C PHE A 333 -17.44 1.70 11.34
N TYR A 334 -16.48 1.89 10.44
CA TYR A 334 -16.66 1.97 8.98
C TYR A 334 -15.87 0.86 8.30
N GLY A 335 -16.46 0.24 7.28
CA GLY A 335 -15.89 -0.90 6.58
C GLY A 335 -16.45 -2.23 7.08
N ILE A 336 -15.81 -3.34 6.66
CA ILE A 336 -16.22 -4.70 6.99
C ILE A 336 -16.04 -4.95 8.49
N THR A 337 -17.13 -5.31 9.18
CA THR A 337 -17.18 -5.59 10.63
C THR A 337 -17.64 -7.03 10.93
N ASP A 338 -18.10 -7.77 9.93
CA ASP A 338 -18.44 -9.18 10.07
C ASP A 338 -17.17 -10.05 10.06
N PRO A 339 -16.82 -10.75 11.15
CA PRO A 339 -15.64 -11.61 11.20
C PRO A 339 -15.61 -12.70 10.13
N GLU A 340 -16.76 -13.17 9.63
CA GLU A 340 -16.82 -14.15 8.54
C GLU A 340 -16.31 -13.59 7.20
N GLN A 341 -16.18 -12.25 7.08
CA GLN A 341 -15.68 -11.53 5.90
C GLN A 341 -14.29 -10.93 6.12
N PHE A 342 -13.55 -11.27 7.18
CA PHE A 342 -12.24 -10.69 7.46
C PHE A 342 -11.18 -11.10 6.42
N ASP A 343 -11.44 -12.10 5.59
CA ASP A 343 -10.64 -12.39 4.40
C ASP A 343 -10.66 -11.25 3.36
N ASP A 344 -11.70 -10.42 3.36
CA ASP A 344 -11.88 -9.30 2.43
C ASP A 344 -11.42 -7.96 3.02
N ARG A 345 -10.57 -8.00 4.06
CA ARG A 345 -9.95 -6.81 4.64
C ARG A 345 -8.50 -7.06 5.06
N VAL A 346 -7.75 -5.98 5.26
CA VAL A 346 -6.48 -5.97 6.00
C VAL A 346 -6.71 -5.44 7.41
N ALA A 347 -5.74 -5.61 8.32
CA ALA A 347 -5.83 -5.26 9.72
C ALA A 347 -5.81 -3.73 9.98
N THR A 348 -6.69 -3.00 9.29
CA THR A 348 -6.86 -1.54 9.38
C THR A 348 -8.31 -1.22 9.68
N PHE A 349 -8.59 -0.44 10.74
CA PHE A 349 -9.92 -0.07 11.18
C PHE A 349 -10.09 1.43 11.23
N SER A 350 -11.25 1.92 10.77
CA SER A 350 -11.69 3.30 10.90
C SER A 350 -12.94 3.38 11.76
N PHE A 351 -13.00 4.35 12.65
CA PHE A 351 -14.15 4.58 13.52
C PHE A 351 -14.26 6.04 13.98
N THR A 352 -15.44 6.40 14.44
CA THR A 352 -15.69 7.64 15.20
C THR A 352 -16.10 7.31 16.62
N VAL A 353 -15.94 8.27 17.54
CA VAL A 353 -16.37 8.17 18.94
C VAL A 353 -17.51 9.13 19.16
N GLU A 354 -18.64 8.67 19.72
CA GLU A 354 -19.81 9.50 19.97
C GLU A 354 -19.46 10.71 20.85
N GLY A 355 -19.85 11.91 20.39
CA GLY A 355 -19.63 13.16 21.12
C GLY A 355 -18.20 13.67 21.16
N ALA A 356 -17.23 13.03 20.48
CA ALA A 356 -15.84 13.45 20.44
C ALA A 356 -15.34 13.74 19.03
N HIS A 357 -14.57 14.81 18.85
CA HIS A 357 -13.91 15.10 17.57
C HIS A 357 -12.73 14.15 17.36
N PRO A 358 -12.49 13.61 16.13
CA PRO A 358 -11.40 12.66 15.87
C PRO A 358 -10.04 13.15 16.36
N THR A 359 -9.68 14.41 16.16
CA THR A 359 -8.42 14.99 16.64
C THR A 359 -8.27 14.92 18.15
N GLU A 360 -9.37 15.15 18.92
CA GLU A 360 -9.32 15.04 20.38
C GLU A 360 -9.10 13.61 20.84
N VAL A 361 -9.71 12.64 20.15
CA VAL A 361 -9.51 11.22 20.42
C VAL A 361 -8.06 10.83 20.15
N ALA A 362 -7.50 11.23 19.00
CA ALA A 362 -6.10 10.97 18.65
C ALA A 362 -5.14 11.58 19.69
N GLN A 363 -5.40 12.81 20.17
CA GLN A 363 -4.60 13.44 21.21
C GLN A 363 -4.66 12.68 22.56
N ARG A 364 -5.83 12.18 22.95
CA ARG A 364 -5.99 11.37 24.19
C ARG A 364 -5.22 10.05 24.10
N LEU A 365 -5.25 9.38 22.93
CA LEU A 365 -4.49 8.16 22.70
C LEU A 365 -2.98 8.44 22.65
N ALA A 366 -2.55 9.53 22.01
CA ALA A 366 -1.14 9.95 21.99
C ALA A 366 -0.58 10.21 23.38
N GLN A 367 -1.35 10.82 24.30
CA GLN A 367 -0.97 11.02 25.71
C GLN A 367 -0.76 9.70 26.46
N ARG A 368 -1.34 8.59 25.97
CA ARG A 368 -1.17 7.24 26.50
C ARG A 368 -0.09 6.43 25.77
N GLY A 369 0.70 7.09 24.94
CA GLY A 369 1.76 6.46 24.15
C GLY A 369 1.27 5.58 23.00
N MET A 370 0.15 5.93 22.38
CA MET A 370 -0.43 5.23 21.23
C MET A 370 -0.47 6.15 20.01
N ALA A 371 0.24 5.78 18.95
CA ALA A 371 0.19 6.51 17.68
C ALA A 371 -1.02 6.04 16.85
N VAL A 372 -1.90 6.96 16.53
CA VAL A 372 -3.04 6.75 15.62
C VAL A 372 -3.16 7.94 14.67
N TRP A 373 -3.87 7.79 13.57
CA TRP A 373 -4.20 8.89 12.66
C TRP A 373 -5.66 9.31 12.80
N ASP A 374 -5.92 10.61 12.59
CA ASP A 374 -7.26 11.19 12.46
C ASP A 374 -7.39 11.94 11.12
N GLY A 375 -8.64 12.15 10.67
CA GLY A 375 -8.98 12.85 9.44
C GLY A 375 -9.51 11.95 8.32
N ASN A 376 -9.32 12.35 7.06
CA ASN A 376 -9.76 11.60 5.86
C ASN A 376 -8.67 10.73 5.22
N PHE A 377 -7.43 10.79 5.72
CA PHE A 377 -6.30 9.95 5.29
C PHE A 377 -5.96 10.07 3.79
N TYR A 378 -6.28 11.20 3.15
CA TYR A 378 -6.25 11.38 1.69
C TYR A 378 -7.16 10.37 0.93
N ALA A 379 -8.15 9.78 1.58
CA ALA A 379 -9.21 8.98 0.98
C ALA A 379 -10.49 9.83 0.92
N LEU A 380 -10.41 11.00 0.27
CA LEU A 380 -11.44 12.03 0.26
C LEU A 380 -12.79 11.48 -0.25
N SER A 381 -12.76 10.69 -1.32
CA SER A 381 -13.98 10.13 -1.90
C SER A 381 -14.71 9.20 -0.93
N ALA A 382 -13.98 8.34 -0.19
CA ALA A 382 -14.54 7.47 0.83
C ALA A 382 -15.12 8.29 2.00
N SER A 383 -14.37 9.28 2.48
CA SER A 383 -14.80 10.14 3.59
C SER A 383 -16.07 10.93 3.24
N LEU A 384 -16.17 11.46 2.02
CA LEU A 384 -17.38 12.12 1.50
C LEU A 384 -18.56 11.14 1.37
N ALA A 385 -18.33 9.95 0.79
CA ALA A 385 -19.36 8.94 0.61
C ALA A 385 -19.94 8.46 1.94
N LEU A 386 -19.11 8.38 2.99
CA LEU A 386 -19.50 8.00 4.35
C LEU A 386 -20.07 9.17 5.17
N GLY A 387 -19.98 10.42 4.67
CA GLY A 387 -20.48 11.61 5.36
C GLY A 387 -19.60 12.08 6.52
N LEU A 388 -18.30 11.81 6.47
CA LEU A 388 -17.35 12.05 7.58
C LEU A 388 -16.64 13.42 7.51
N GLU A 389 -16.57 14.05 6.32
CA GLU A 389 -15.78 15.27 6.12
C GLU A 389 -16.21 16.42 7.07
N GLU A 390 -17.50 16.66 7.23
CA GLU A 390 -18.00 17.74 8.10
C GLU A 390 -17.69 17.50 9.57
N GLY A 391 -17.54 16.22 10.00
CA GLY A 391 -17.18 15.81 11.36
C GLY A 391 -15.67 15.75 11.63
N GLY A 392 -14.83 16.12 10.65
CA GLY A 392 -13.37 16.07 10.78
C GLY A 392 -12.75 14.70 10.44
N GLY A 393 -13.50 13.84 9.75
CA GLY A 393 -13.06 12.51 9.34
C GLY A 393 -13.29 11.43 10.41
N ALA A 394 -12.36 10.48 10.51
CA ALA A 394 -12.41 9.37 11.44
C ALA A 394 -11.06 9.19 12.18
N ILE A 395 -11.03 8.31 13.17
CA ILE A 395 -9.79 7.71 13.72
C ILE A 395 -9.48 6.49 12.90
N ARG A 396 -8.19 6.28 12.62
CA ARG A 396 -7.70 5.08 11.95
C ARG A 396 -6.59 4.42 12.75
N VAL A 397 -6.73 3.12 12.96
CA VAL A 397 -5.72 2.25 13.56
C VAL A 397 -5.39 1.13 12.60
N GLY A 398 -4.14 0.64 12.63
CA GLY A 398 -3.73 -0.52 11.83
C GLY A 398 -2.65 -1.30 12.54
N PHE A 399 -2.69 -2.61 12.36
CA PHE A 399 -1.75 -3.56 12.96
C PHE A 399 -0.82 -4.08 11.87
N LEU A 400 0.46 -4.19 12.20
CA LEU A 400 1.49 -4.71 11.32
C LEU A 400 2.17 -5.91 12.01
N HIS A 401 2.94 -6.67 11.26
CA HIS A 401 3.57 -7.91 11.75
C HIS A 401 4.43 -7.75 13.01
N TYR A 402 4.81 -6.53 13.40
CA TYR A 402 5.53 -6.22 14.64
C TYR A 402 4.60 -5.81 15.81
N THR A 403 3.30 -5.65 15.58
CA THR A 403 2.32 -5.31 16.63
C THR A 403 2.10 -6.53 17.52
N THR A 404 2.03 -6.31 18.85
CA THR A 404 1.80 -7.41 19.79
C THR A 404 0.34 -7.47 20.26
N PRO A 405 -0.15 -8.65 20.70
CA PRO A 405 -1.48 -8.78 21.30
C PRO A 405 -1.68 -7.86 22.52
N GLU A 406 -0.64 -7.66 23.34
CA GLU A 406 -0.70 -6.79 24.52
C GLU A 406 -0.84 -5.30 24.12
N GLU A 407 -0.27 -4.89 23.00
CA GLU A 407 -0.47 -3.54 22.47
C GLU A 407 -1.92 -3.37 22.03
N VAL A 408 -2.53 -4.37 21.39
CA VAL A 408 -3.95 -4.38 21.01
C VAL A 408 -4.85 -4.32 22.23
N ASP A 409 -4.59 -5.11 23.28
CA ASP A 409 -5.35 -5.06 24.55
C ASP A 409 -5.28 -3.68 25.20
N ARG A 410 -4.12 -3.03 25.17
CA ARG A 410 -3.95 -1.66 25.66
C ARG A 410 -4.80 -0.67 24.88
N LEU A 411 -4.88 -0.81 23.56
CA LEU A 411 -5.73 0.02 22.70
C LEU A 411 -7.21 -0.18 23.03
N ILE A 412 -7.66 -1.44 23.14
CA ILE A 412 -9.03 -1.81 23.54
C ILE A 412 -9.40 -1.16 24.87
N GLY A 413 -8.54 -1.31 25.88
CA GLY A 413 -8.74 -0.69 27.20
C GLY A 413 -8.84 0.84 27.13
N ALA A 414 -7.97 1.48 26.34
CA ALA A 414 -7.99 2.92 26.16
C ALA A 414 -9.25 3.42 25.44
N LEU A 415 -9.76 2.67 24.45
CA LEU A 415 -11.01 2.99 23.75
C LEU A 415 -12.24 2.83 24.66
N GLY A 416 -12.26 1.81 25.53
CA GLY A 416 -13.33 1.60 26.50
C GLY A 416 -13.47 2.75 27.52
N GLU A 417 -12.41 3.52 27.78
CA GLU A 417 -12.42 4.68 28.67
C GLU A 417 -12.83 6.01 27.97
N LEU A 418 -13.15 5.98 26.68
CA LEU A 418 -13.58 7.17 25.93
C LEU A 418 -15.11 7.38 25.97
N GLY A 419 -15.85 6.35 26.36
CA GLY A 419 -17.31 6.34 26.48
C GLY A 419 -17.86 7.02 27.75
#